data_6d26323d9951f89ea16d1da63b3c8acb
#
_entry.id   6d26323d9951f89ea16d1da63b3c8acb
#
_cell.length_a   1.000
_cell.length_b   1.000
_cell.length_c   1.000
_cell.angle_alpha   90.00
_cell.angle_beta   90.00
_cell.angle_gamma   90.00
#
_symmetry.space_group_name_H-M   'P 1'
#
loop_
_entity.id
_entity.type
_entity.pdbx_description
1 polymer ?
#
loop_
_entity_poly.entity_id
_entity_poly.type
_entity_poly.pdbx_seq_one_letter_code
_entity_poly.pdbx_strand_id
1 'polypeptide(L)'
;MLDAWLLIRRALALAALAEACRMAYAFRMHAIDDYGSVIHEFDPWFHFRATEYLVQNGWHAFFHWFDHASWYPLGRPVATTIYPAMHITAAAIHASLNACGLAWTLEDVCCFVPVWGG
;
A
#
# COMPACT_ATOMS: atom_id res chain seq x y z
N MET A 1 28.08 -34.22 -6.11
CA MET A 1 27.01 -34.58 -5.12
C MET A 1 26.64 -33.39 -4.22
N LEU A 2 27.61 -32.62 -3.69
CA LEU A 2 27.29 -31.43 -2.84
C LEU A 2 26.50 -30.37 -3.58
N ASP A 3 26.82 -30.12 -4.85
CA ASP A 3 26.13 -29.09 -5.67
C ASP A 3 24.67 -29.46 -5.97
N ALA A 4 24.41 -30.73 -6.25
CA ALA A 4 23.05 -31.21 -6.50
C ALA A 4 22.16 -31.08 -5.24
N TRP A 5 22.71 -31.37 -4.07
CA TRP A 5 22.01 -31.21 -2.80
C TRP A 5 21.70 -29.74 -2.49
N LEU A 6 22.65 -28.83 -2.76
CA LEU A 6 22.45 -27.40 -2.59
C LEU A 6 21.36 -26.86 -3.55
N LEU A 7 21.35 -27.33 -4.79
CA LEU A 7 20.31 -26.96 -5.77
C LEU A 7 18.92 -27.43 -5.32
N ILE A 8 18.79 -28.66 -4.85
CA ILE A 8 17.54 -29.20 -4.33
C ILE A 8 17.04 -28.38 -3.14
N ARG A 9 17.93 -28.09 -2.18
CA ARG A 9 17.56 -27.25 -1.01
C ARG A 9 17.08 -25.85 -1.42
N ARG A 10 17.78 -25.22 -2.37
CA ARG A 10 17.37 -23.90 -2.92
C ARG A 10 16.03 -23.97 -3.63
N ALA A 11 15.81 -24.99 -4.43
CA ALA A 11 14.52 -25.20 -5.12
C ALA A 11 13.37 -25.39 -4.12
N LEU A 12 13.56 -26.20 -3.08
CA LEU A 12 12.57 -26.41 -2.02
C LEU A 12 12.30 -25.11 -1.23
N ALA A 13 13.35 -24.34 -0.91
CA ALA A 13 13.18 -23.07 -0.22
C ALA A 13 12.41 -22.05 -1.06
N LEU A 14 12.70 -21.96 -2.36
CA LEU A 14 11.97 -21.10 -3.27
C LEU A 14 10.50 -21.53 -3.44
N ALA A 15 10.27 -22.84 -3.54
CA ALA A 15 8.91 -23.36 -3.61
C ALA A 15 8.11 -23.06 -2.33
N ALA A 16 8.73 -23.25 -1.16
CA ALA A 16 8.10 -22.92 0.13
C ALA A 16 7.83 -21.41 0.26
N LEU A 17 8.77 -20.57 -0.17
CA LEU A 17 8.58 -19.11 -0.19
C LEU A 17 7.43 -18.71 -1.13
N ALA A 18 7.40 -19.27 -2.34
CA ALA A 18 6.33 -18.98 -3.30
C ALA A 18 4.96 -19.39 -2.76
N GLU A 19 4.86 -20.54 -2.10
CA GLU A 19 3.61 -20.98 -1.48
C GLU A 19 3.22 -20.10 -0.29
N ALA A 20 4.17 -19.69 0.55
CA ALA A 20 3.91 -18.75 1.63
C ALA A 20 3.39 -17.40 1.10
N CYS A 21 3.99 -16.85 0.06
CA CYS A 21 3.50 -15.62 -0.59
C CYS A 21 2.11 -15.81 -1.19
N ARG A 22 1.84 -16.94 -1.83
CA ARG A 22 0.52 -17.26 -2.38
C ARG A 22 -0.54 -17.31 -1.28
N MET A 23 -0.25 -17.98 -0.18
CA MET A 23 -1.16 -18.05 0.97
C MET A 23 -1.39 -16.67 1.60
N ALA A 24 -0.32 -15.90 1.82
CA ALA A 24 -0.42 -14.55 2.36
C ALA A 24 -1.30 -13.65 1.48
N TYR A 25 -1.11 -13.72 0.17
CA TYR A 25 -1.97 -13.01 -0.79
C TYR A 25 -3.44 -13.44 -0.67
N ALA A 26 -3.70 -14.75 -0.67
CA ALA A 26 -5.06 -15.29 -0.58
C ALA A 26 -5.77 -14.85 0.72
N PHE A 27 -5.08 -14.88 1.86
CA PHE A 27 -5.64 -14.40 3.12
C PHE A 27 -5.99 -12.92 3.10
N ARG A 28 -5.16 -12.09 2.47
CA ARG A 28 -5.41 -10.65 2.39
C ARG A 28 -6.48 -10.29 1.37
N MET A 29 -6.62 -11.09 0.31
CA MET A 29 -7.70 -10.90 -0.67
C MET A 29 -9.08 -11.16 -0.08
N HIS A 30 -9.19 -11.96 0.97
CA HIS A 30 -10.46 -12.31 1.58
C HIS A 30 -11.32 -11.09 1.95
N ALA A 31 -10.72 -10.04 2.51
CA ALA A 31 -11.44 -8.82 2.82
C ALA A 31 -11.99 -8.09 1.58
N ILE A 32 -11.23 -8.10 0.48
CA ILE A 32 -11.64 -7.50 -0.79
C ILE A 32 -12.72 -8.36 -1.47
N ASP A 33 -12.58 -9.69 -1.40
CA ASP A 33 -13.55 -10.61 -1.98
C ASP A 33 -14.91 -10.54 -1.25
N ASP A 34 -14.91 -10.37 0.08
CA ASP A 34 -16.12 -10.33 0.89
C ASP A 34 -16.81 -8.96 0.87
N TYR A 35 -16.06 -7.87 0.91
CA TYR A 35 -16.59 -6.52 1.11
C TYR A 35 -16.35 -5.57 -0.07
N GLY A 36 -15.59 -6.00 -1.09
CA GLY A 36 -15.17 -5.15 -2.21
C GLY A 36 -14.02 -4.21 -1.86
N SER A 37 -13.62 -3.38 -2.84
CA SER A 37 -12.61 -2.32 -2.67
C SER A 37 -13.22 -1.16 -1.88
N VAL A 38 -13.32 -1.31 -0.57
CA VAL A 38 -13.89 -0.30 0.33
C VAL A 38 -12.93 -0.04 1.48
N ILE A 39 -12.73 1.23 1.79
CA ILE A 39 -11.94 1.65 2.95
C ILE A 39 -12.84 1.56 4.19
N HIS A 40 -12.47 0.68 5.11
CA HIS A 40 -13.14 0.51 6.40
C HIS A 40 -12.37 1.25 7.49
N GLU A 41 -13.10 1.77 8.48
CA GLU A 41 -12.57 2.46 9.65
C GLU A 41 -11.93 3.83 9.36
N PHE A 42 -11.65 4.59 10.43
CA PHE A 42 -11.21 5.98 10.30
C PHE A 42 -9.70 6.13 10.04
N ASP A 43 -8.84 5.23 10.55
CA ASP A 43 -7.40 5.31 10.31
C ASP A 43 -7.04 5.08 8.84
N PRO A 44 -7.55 4.06 8.14
CA PRO A 44 -7.38 3.92 6.71
C PRO A 44 -7.92 5.09 5.89
N TRP A 45 -9.03 5.71 6.29
CA TRP A 45 -9.54 6.92 5.64
C TRP A 45 -8.60 8.11 5.80
N PHE A 46 -7.98 8.26 6.96
CA PHE A 46 -6.95 9.27 7.17
C PHE A 46 -5.74 9.04 6.26
N HIS A 47 -5.27 7.80 6.16
CA HIS A 47 -4.17 7.44 5.27
C HIS A 47 -4.52 7.64 3.79
N PHE A 48 -5.72 7.29 3.38
CA PHE A 48 -6.20 7.56 2.02
C PHE A 48 -6.20 9.05 1.71
N ARG A 49 -6.78 9.87 2.58
CA ARG A 49 -6.79 11.33 2.45
C ARG A 49 -5.37 11.93 2.35
N ALA A 50 -4.44 11.42 3.15
CA ALA A 50 -3.05 11.85 3.10
C ALA A 50 -2.38 11.49 1.76
N THR A 51 -2.68 10.29 1.23
CA THR A 51 -2.20 9.85 -0.08
C THR A 51 -2.81 10.68 -1.21
N GLU A 52 -4.11 10.95 -1.14
CA GLU A 52 -4.81 11.80 -2.10
C GLU A 52 -4.21 13.21 -2.15
N TYR A 53 -3.96 13.81 -0.99
CA TYR A 53 -3.31 15.11 -0.91
C TYR A 53 -1.91 15.10 -1.54
N LEU A 54 -1.11 14.05 -1.31
CA LEU A 54 0.20 13.87 -1.91
C LEU A 54 0.12 13.79 -3.44
N VAL A 55 -0.84 13.02 -3.98
CA VAL A 55 -1.03 12.86 -5.43
C VAL A 55 -1.48 14.17 -6.09
N GLN A 56 -2.38 14.91 -5.44
CA GLN A 56 -2.95 16.15 -6.00
C GLN A 56 -2.01 17.35 -5.90
N ASN A 57 -1.25 17.48 -4.80
CA ASN A 57 -0.48 18.67 -4.50
C ASN A 57 1.04 18.47 -4.60
N GLY A 58 1.46 17.23 -4.73
CA GLY A 58 2.86 16.85 -4.87
C GLY A 58 3.63 16.80 -3.55
N TRP A 59 4.86 16.35 -3.65
CA TRP A 59 5.77 16.06 -2.56
C TRP A 59 6.05 17.25 -1.64
N HIS A 60 6.38 18.40 -2.22
CA HIS A 60 6.74 19.59 -1.44
C HIS A 60 5.56 20.09 -0.61
N ALA A 61 4.36 20.18 -1.20
CA ALA A 61 3.16 20.59 -0.49
C ALA A 61 2.79 19.61 0.63
N PHE A 62 2.92 18.30 0.38
CA PHE A 62 2.64 17.27 1.37
C PHE A 62 3.52 17.40 2.63
N PHE A 63 4.81 17.65 2.50
CA PHE A 63 5.70 17.80 3.66
C PHE A 63 5.48 19.07 4.48
N HIS A 64 4.83 20.08 3.89
CA HIS A 64 4.49 21.33 4.58
C HIS A 64 3.01 21.43 4.95
N TRP A 65 2.26 20.35 4.71
CA TRP A 65 0.82 20.36 4.95
C TRP A 65 0.49 20.25 6.43
N PHE A 66 -0.28 21.25 6.91
CA PHE A 66 -0.94 21.23 8.20
C PHE A 66 -2.44 20.97 7.99
N ASP A 67 -2.94 19.83 8.48
CA ASP A 67 -4.34 19.46 8.34
C ASP A 67 -5.16 19.98 9.52
N HIS A 68 -5.94 21.02 9.31
CA HIS A 68 -6.81 21.63 10.31
C HIS A 68 -8.04 20.77 10.63
N ALA A 69 -8.39 19.83 9.77
CA ALA A 69 -9.55 18.97 9.97
C ALA A 69 -9.22 17.69 10.77
N SER A 70 -7.94 17.28 10.80
CA SER A 70 -7.49 16.19 11.68
C SER A 70 -7.40 16.67 13.11
N TRP A 71 -7.95 15.89 14.05
CA TRP A 71 -7.96 16.23 15.49
C TRP A 71 -8.58 17.61 15.79
N TYR A 72 -9.66 17.91 15.07
CA TYR A 72 -10.36 19.18 15.25
C TYR A 72 -10.68 19.48 16.73
N PRO A 73 -10.47 20.70 17.23
CA PRO A 73 -10.07 21.91 16.50
C PRO A 73 -8.54 22.16 16.44
N LEU A 74 -7.71 21.23 16.91
CA LEU A 74 -6.26 21.44 17.05
C LEU A 74 -5.52 21.41 15.71
N GLY A 75 -5.89 20.50 14.81
CA GLY A 75 -5.12 20.23 13.60
C GLY A 75 -3.80 19.51 13.89
N ARG A 76 -3.09 19.09 12.83
CA ARG A 76 -1.76 18.50 12.96
C ARG A 76 -0.95 18.64 11.67
N PRO A 77 0.39 18.74 11.77
CA PRO A 77 1.27 18.58 10.62
C PRO A 77 1.24 17.08 10.22
N VAL A 78 0.87 16.79 8.95
CA VAL A 78 0.61 15.41 8.54
C VAL A 78 1.90 14.64 8.29
N ALA A 79 2.72 15.07 7.32
CA ALA A 79 3.85 14.29 6.85
C ALA A 79 4.95 14.06 7.90
N THR A 80 5.07 14.93 8.89
CA THR A 80 6.06 14.83 9.98
C THR A 80 5.59 14.00 11.17
N THR A 81 4.30 13.64 11.19
CA THR A 81 3.69 12.86 12.29
C THR A 81 3.25 11.46 11.88
N ILE A 82 3.47 11.08 10.64
CA ILE A 82 3.18 9.75 10.09
C ILE A 82 4.41 9.20 9.35
N TYR A 83 4.40 7.89 9.09
CA TYR A 83 5.40 7.25 8.24
C TYR A 83 5.00 7.42 6.76
N PRO A 84 5.68 8.25 5.96
CA PRO A 84 5.22 8.61 4.61
C PRO A 84 5.45 7.51 3.58
N ALA A 85 6.22 6.46 3.89
CA ALA A 85 6.59 5.42 2.93
C ALA A 85 5.38 4.75 2.26
N MET A 86 4.34 4.44 3.02
CA MET A 86 3.12 3.82 2.49
C MET A 86 2.42 4.73 1.46
N HIS A 87 2.30 6.02 1.77
CA HIS A 87 1.65 7.01 0.91
C HIS A 87 2.43 7.22 -0.39
N ILE A 88 3.78 7.27 -0.29
CA ILE A 88 4.68 7.38 -1.44
C ILE A 88 4.56 6.14 -2.32
N THR A 89 4.55 4.95 -1.71
CA THR A 89 4.41 3.68 -2.43
C THR A 89 3.07 3.62 -3.17
N ALA A 90 1.96 3.96 -2.51
CA ALA A 90 0.65 4.00 -3.13
C ALA A 90 0.58 5.01 -4.28
N ALA A 91 1.12 6.22 -4.09
CA ALA A 91 1.19 7.25 -5.13
C ALA A 91 2.03 6.80 -6.34
N ALA A 92 3.18 6.15 -6.09
CA ALA A 92 4.07 5.64 -7.14
C ALA A 92 3.41 4.49 -7.93
N ILE A 93 2.73 3.56 -7.26
CA ILE A 93 1.98 2.48 -7.90
C ILE A 93 0.85 3.06 -8.76
N HIS A 94 0.05 4.00 -8.22
CA HIS A 94 -1.02 4.66 -8.94
C HIS A 94 -0.51 5.36 -10.21
N ALA A 95 0.58 6.14 -10.10
CA ALA A 95 1.19 6.81 -11.24
C ALA A 95 1.70 5.81 -12.29
N SER A 96 2.31 4.71 -11.85
CA SER A 96 2.84 3.67 -12.74
C SER A 96 1.74 2.94 -13.49
N LEU A 97 0.66 2.55 -12.81
CA LEU A 97 -0.50 1.88 -13.43
C LEU A 97 -1.16 2.78 -14.47
N ASN A 98 -1.38 4.04 -14.16
CA ASN A 98 -1.96 4.99 -15.09
C ASN A 98 -1.03 5.27 -16.29
N ALA A 99 0.28 5.33 -16.10
CA ALA A 99 1.26 5.45 -17.19
C ALA A 99 1.26 4.22 -18.11
N CYS A 100 0.94 3.04 -17.59
CA CYS A 100 0.77 1.81 -18.37
C CYS A 100 -0.60 1.70 -19.07
N GLY A 101 -1.47 2.71 -18.92
CA GLY A 101 -2.80 2.73 -19.52
C GLY A 101 -3.86 1.94 -18.74
N LEU A 102 -3.55 1.51 -17.52
CA LEU A 102 -4.50 0.85 -16.62
C LEU A 102 -5.19 1.93 -15.78
N ALA A 103 -6.49 2.15 -16.01
CA ALA A 103 -7.28 3.16 -15.31
C ALA A 103 -7.68 2.66 -13.91
N TRP A 104 -6.72 2.59 -12.99
CA TRP A 104 -6.98 2.28 -11.59
C TRP A 104 -7.25 3.56 -10.80
N THR A 105 -8.27 3.53 -9.94
CA THR A 105 -8.52 4.63 -9.02
C THR A 105 -7.48 4.63 -7.90
N LEU A 106 -7.25 5.77 -7.28
CA LEU A 106 -6.35 5.86 -6.13
C LEU A 106 -6.89 5.04 -4.94
N GLU A 107 -8.22 5.00 -4.78
CA GLU A 107 -8.90 4.22 -3.75
C GLU A 107 -8.62 2.72 -3.92
N ASP A 108 -8.78 2.18 -5.14
CA ASP A 108 -8.46 0.78 -5.43
C ASP A 108 -7.00 0.47 -5.11
N VAL A 109 -6.06 1.32 -5.54
CA VAL A 109 -4.64 1.14 -5.23
C VAL A 109 -4.41 1.09 -3.72
N CYS A 110 -5.00 2.00 -2.95
CA CYS A 110 -4.86 2.04 -1.50
C CYS A 110 -5.46 0.81 -0.82
N CYS A 111 -6.56 0.27 -1.32
CA CYS A 111 -7.16 -0.98 -0.82
C CYS A 111 -6.25 -2.20 -1.09
N PHE A 112 -5.55 -2.22 -2.22
CA PHE A 112 -4.69 -3.33 -2.61
C PHE A 112 -3.25 -3.24 -2.07
N VAL A 113 -2.77 -2.06 -1.67
CA VAL A 113 -1.40 -1.90 -1.10
C VAL A 113 -1.12 -2.88 0.06
N PRO A 114 -2.01 -3.08 1.04
CA PRO A 114 -1.79 -4.07 2.11
C PRO A 114 -1.76 -5.51 1.60
N VAL A 115 -2.44 -5.82 0.50
CA VAL A 115 -2.44 -7.15 -0.12
C VAL A 115 -1.10 -7.45 -0.78
N TRP A 116 -0.50 -6.45 -1.42
CA TRP A 116 0.76 -6.59 -2.17
C TRP A 116 1.99 -6.44 -1.28
N GLY A 117 1.92 -5.61 -0.25
CA GLY A 117 3.06 -5.16 0.56
C GLY A 117 3.27 -5.91 1.87
N GLY A 118 2.51 -6.94 2.10
CA GLY A 118 2.56 -7.66 3.35
C GLY A 118 3.30 -8.99 3.36
#